data_afc1b255f907927535e24ba83974a24b
#
_entry.id   afc1b255f907927535e24ba83974a24b
#
_cell.length_a   1.000
_cell.length_b   1.000
_cell.length_c   1.000
_cell.angle_alpha   90.00
_cell.angle_beta   90.00
_cell.angle_gamma   90.00
#
_symmetry.space_group_name_H-M   'P 1'
#
loop_
_entity.id
_entity.type
_entity.pdbx_description
1 polymer ?
#
loop_
_entity_poly.entity_id
_entity_poly.type
_entity_poly.pdbx_seq_one_letter_code
_entity_poly.pdbx_strand_id
1 'polypeptide(L)'
;MPVYKDKQRGTWYISTSYTPKKGFYKKKTVRGFKKKSDALNYERVIMIQLKQKAKYNFVLGLKLEDVWKEYSDYMRLTEWKDSTYNANSCIYKKHIKPYFLGRDLLQIQKKEITEWHTALVKKGLSKPSINVIHTAFSGIYTYANDIYDIDYHPLSKVGYIKCHKEDKKKEYVILDPKNFVTFINSLDTIKMKLLFRTLYSTGLRITELRNLKWTNFKKQSFFINKVMKSENSNRIVPIDNELNLLLKQFKKLCAQEDSFTNDSYIFFGKHFNKMIPQYLIRTTLEKHLDLCHLKRMTPHDFRHTYVSMLIHEGYDDTSIAELIGDSVLTVRTVYAHMLPSRRKDVMVVLDKSIPKNLISI
;
A
#
# COMPACT_ATOMS: atom_id res chain seq x y z
N MET A 1 -51.05 17.69 -6.73
CA MET A 1 -50.86 16.24 -6.52
C MET A 1 -51.71 15.50 -7.53
N PRO A 2 -51.20 14.59 -8.34
CA PRO A 2 -51.91 14.05 -9.50
C PRO A 2 -52.69 12.77 -9.14
N VAL A 3 -53.61 12.84 -8.16
CA VAL A 3 -54.57 11.79 -7.85
C VAL A 3 -55.94 12.26 -8.28
N TYR A 4 -56.56 11.50 -9.15
CA TYR A 4 -57.82 11.87 -9.81
C TYR A 4 -58.88 10.85 -9.53
N LYS A 5 -60.15 11.27 -9.51
CA LYS A 5 -61.31 10.41 -9.37
C LYS A 5 -61.87 10.03 -10.76
N ASP A 6 -61.93 8.76 -11.03
CA ASP A 6 -62.61 8.24 -12.23
C ASP A 6 -64.13 8.21 -11.95
N LYS A 7 -64.82 9.20 -12.51
CA LYS A 7 -66.30 9.37 -12.27
C LYS A 7 -67.13 8.22 -12.84
N GLN A 8 -66.64 7.55 -13.90
CA GLN A 8 -67.40 6.43 -14.52
C GLN A 8 -67.23 5.14 -13.72
N ARG A 9 -66.06 4.92 -13.14
CA ARG A 9 -65.76 3.68 -12.39
C ARG A 9 -65.85 3.81 -10.88
N GLY A 10 -66.11 5.02 -10.36
CA GLY A 10 -66.17 5.27 -8.92
C GLY A 10 -64.82 5.06 -8.16
N THR A 11 -63.71 4.90 -8.87
CA THR A 11 -62.40 4.58 -8.34
C THR A 11 -61.45 5.77 -8.46
N TRP A 12 -60.30 5.67 -7.79
CA TRP A 12 -59.23 6.67 -7.90
C TRP A 12 -58.12 6.16 -8.77
N TYR A 13 -57.40 7.08 -9.43
CA TYR A 13 -56.21 6.76 -10.20
C TYR A 13 -55.13 7.82 -10.00
N ILE A 14 -53.90 7.42 -10.21
CA ILE A 14 -52.75 8.32 -10.23
C ILE A 14 -52.24 8.48 -11.68
N SER A 15 -51.73 9.67 -11.98
CA SER A 15 -51.10 9.93 -13.25
C SER A 15 -49.89 10.82 -12.98
N THR A 16 -48.70 10.23 -13.03
CA THR A 16 -47.47 10.91 -12.69
C THR A 16 -46.50 10.90 -13.87
N SER A 17 -45.85 12.04 -14.08
CA SER A 17 -44.79 12.19 -15.10
C SER A 17 -43.44 12.03 -14.44
N TYR A 18 -42.53 11.34 -15.09
CA TYR A 18 -41.14 11.22 -14.65
C TYR A 18 -40.18 11.29 -15.84
N THR A 19 -38.96 11.72 -15.58
CA THR A 19 -37.92 11.90 -16.60
C THR A 19 -36.94 10.73 -16.48
N PRO A 20 -37.07 9.66 -17.30
CA PRO A 20 -36.17 8.53 -17.26
C PRO A 20 -34.78 8.87 -17.81
N LYS A 21 -34.67 9.92 -18.66
CA LYS A 21 -33.44 10.43 -19.25
C LYS A 21 -33.62 11.91 -19.55
N LYS A 22 -32.59 12.74 -19.43
CA LYS A 22 -32.63 14.19 -19.72
C LYS A 22 -33.24 14.42 -21.10
N GLY A 23 -34.32 15.20 -21.14
CA GLY A 23 -35.09 15.48 -22.37
C GLY A 23 -36.19 14.49 -22.73
N PHE A 24 -36.36 13.40 -21.99
CA PHE A 24 -37.42 12.40 -22.24
C PHE A 24 -38.40 12.36 -21.05
N TYR A 25 -39.66 12.66 -21.32
CA TYR A 25 -40.74 12.58 -20.33
C TYR A 25 -41.58 11.34 -20.58
N LYS A 26 -41.81 10.54 -19.55
CA LYS A 26 -42.74 9.42 -19.57
C LYS A 26 -43.85 9.65 -18.55
N LYS A 27 -45.06 9.24 -18.90
CA LYS A 27 -46.23 9.30 -18.01
C LYS A 27 -46.57 7.89 -17.58
N LYS A 28 -46.75 7.69 -16.26
CA LYS A 28 -47.25 6.44 -15.70
C LYS A 28 -48.57 6.67 -15.06
N THR A 29 -49.60 5.91 -15.50
CA THR A 29 -50.94 5.97 -14.98
C THR A 29 -51.32 4.62 -14.35
N VAL A 30 -51.76 4.62 -13.10
CA VAL A 30 -52.25 3.42 -12.41
C VAL A 30 -53.63 3.71 -11.90
N ARG A 31 -54.58 2.81 -12.21
CA ARG A 31 -56.03 2.97 -11.90
C ARG A 31 -56.54 1.89 -10.96
N GLY A 32 -57.72 2.08 -10.41
CA GLY A 32 -58.45 1.05 -9.67
C GLY A 32 -58.35 1.12 -8.13
N PHE A 33 -57.86 2.24 -7.57
CA PHE A 33 -57.82 2.41 -6.13
C PHE A 33 -59.26 2.69 -5.57
N LYS A 34 -59.66 1.93 -4.55
CA LYS A 34 -60.97 2.11 -3.92
C LYS A 34 -61.03 3.37 -3.03
N LYS A 35 -59.92 3.73 -2.40
CA LYS A 35 -59.83 4.93 -1.53
C LYS A 35 -58.79 5.89 -2.07
N LYS A 36 -58.98 7.19 -1.84
CA LYS A 36 -58.07 8.26 -2.19
C LYS A 36 -56.74 8.14 -1.43
N SER A 37 -56.80 7.72 -0.16
CA SER A 37 -55.62 7.49 0.67
C SER A 37 -54.66 6.45 0.09
N ASP A 38 -55.22 5.35 -0.45
CA ASP A 38 -54.42 4.26 -1.04
C ASP A 38 -53.69 4.72 -2.31
N ALA A 39 -54.42 5.51 -3.13
CA ALA A 39 -53.83 6.13 -4.31
C ALA A 39 -52.69 7.10 -3.96
N LEU A 40 -52.84 7.91 -2.90
CA LEU A 40 -51.80 8.85 -2.45
C LEU A 40 -50.60 8.12 -1.87
N ASN A 41 -50.80 7.07 -1.08
CA ASN A 41 -49.70 6.26 -0.55
C ASN A 41 -48.93 5.55 -1.67
N TYR A 42 -49.66 4.96 -2.63
CA TYR A 42 -49.05 4.35 -3.80
C TYR A 42 -48.29 5.35 -4.65
N GLU A 43 -48.81 6.59 -4.83
CA GLU A 43 -48.11 7.64 -5.57
C GLU A 43 -46.78 8.01 -4.90
N ARG A 44 -46.77 8.18 -3.53
CA ARG A 44 -45.53 8.47 -2.80
C ARG A 44 -44.49 7.38 -3.01
N VAL A 45 -44.86 6.11 -2.86
CA VAL A 45 -43.96 4.98 -3.02
C VAL A 45 -43.43 4.92 -4.45
N ILE A 46 -44.30 5.05 -5.44
CA ILE A 46 -43.90 4.96 -6.85
C ILE A 46 -43.04 6.15 -7.29
N MET A 47 -43.30 7.37 -6.74
CA MET A 47 -42.46 8.53 -7.01
C MET A 47 -41.04 8.37 -6.46
N ILE A 48 -40.92 7.78 -5.27
CA ILE A 48 -39.59 7.44 -4.70
C ILE A 48 -38.88 6.43 -5.62
N GLN A 49 -39.59 5.36 -6.01
CA GLN A 49 -39.04 4.34 -6.92
C GLN A 49 -38.68 4.88 -8.31
N LEU A 50 -39.54 5.77 -8.88
CA LEU A 50 -39.29 6.38 -10.17
C LEU A 50 -38.16 7.41 -10.13
N LYS A 51 -38.05 8.19 -9.03
CA LYS A 51 -36.91 9.10 -8.80
C LYS A 51 -35.60 8.31 -8.62
N GLN A 52 -35.62 7.22 -7.84
CA GLN A 52 -34.48 6.33 -7.73
C GLN A 52 -34.12 5.69 -9.08
N LYS A 53 -35.13 5.16 -9.82
CA LYS A 53 -34.90 4.65 -11.20
C LYS A 53 -34.44 5.73 -12.16
N ALA A 54 -34.93 6.95 -12.07
CA ALA A 54 -34.46 8.06 -12.91
C ALA A 54 -33.02 8.45 -12.55
N LYS A 55 -32.68 8.49 -11.26
CA LYS A 55 -31.30 8.70 -10.79
C LYS A 55 -30.39 7.59 -11.30
N TYR A 56 -30.80 6.33 -11.24
CA TYR A 56 -30.04 5.18 -11.76
C TYR A 56 -30.03 5.09 -13.31
N ASN A 57 -31.15 5.41 -13.99
CA ASN A 57 -31.22 5.36 -15.46
C ASN A 57 -30.44 6.48 -16.16
N PHE A 58 -30.15 7.59 -15.48
CA PHE A 58 -29.27 8.65 -16.00
C PHE A 58 -27.81 8.20 -16.06
N VAL A 59 -27.47 7.19 -15.26
CA VAL A 59 -26.11 6.63 -15.11
C VAL A 59 -26.02 5.21 -15.72
N LEU A 60 -27.11 4.70 -16.37
CA LEU A 60 -27.09 3.41 -17.07
C LEU A 60 -26.04 3.42 -18.20
N GLY A 61 -25.04 2.57 -18.06
CA GLY A 61 -23.96 2.42 -19.03
C GLY A 61 -22.58 2.85 -18.51
N LEU A 62 -22.42 3.07 -17.20
CA LEU A 62 -21.09 3.27 -16.58
C LEU A 62 -20.33 1.95 -16.57
N LYS A 63 -19.67 1.64 -17.68
CA LYS A 63 -18.83 0.45 -17.76
C LYS A 63 -17.61 0.62 -16.87
N LEU A 64 -17.23 -0.46 -16.20
CA LEU A 64 -16.07 -0.49 -15.32
C LEU A 64 -14.79 0.03 -16.01
N GLU A 65 -14.56 -0.34 -17.25
CA GLU A 65 -13.38 0.06 -18.01
C GLU A 65 -13.32 1.57 -18.28
N ASP A 66 -14.46 2.21 -18.55
CA ASP A 66 -14.54 3.64 -18.81
C ASP A 66 -14.28 4.42 -17.53
N VAL A 67 -14.93 4.03 -16.43
CA VAL A 67 -14.71 4.66 -15.12
C VAL A 67 -13.28 4.42 -14.61
N TRP A 68 -12.72 3.22 -14.82
CA TRP A 68 -11.31 2.98 -14.47
C TRP A 68 -10.38 3.92 -15.23
N LYS A 69 -10.60 4.12 -16.52
CA LYS A 69 -9.78 5.02 -17.33
C LYS A 69 -9.83 6.44 -16.77
N GLU A 70 -11.02 6.98 -16.58
CA GLU A 70 -11.20 8.34 -16.03
C GLU A 70 -10.57 8.48 -14.64
N TYR A 71 -10.85 7.53 -13.74
CA TYR A 71 -10.30 7.49 -12.39
C TYR A 71 -8.76 7.44 -12.39
N SER A 72 -8.20 6.53 -13.17
CA SER A 72 -6.75 6.34 -13.21
C SER A 72 -6.02 7.54 -13.84
N ASP A 73 -6.61 8.17 -14.85
CA ASP A 73 -6.07 9.38 -15.48
C ASP A 73 -6.15 10.57 -14.52
N TYR A 74 -7.29 10.77 -13.85
CA TYR A 74 -7.47 11.81 -12.82
C TYR A 74 -6.46 11.65 -11.67
N MET A 75 -6.38 10.48 -11.08
CA MET A 75 -5.48 10.21 -9.95
C MET A 75 -4.00 10.33 -10.34
N ARG A 76 -3.64 9.98 -11.56
CA ARG A 76 -2.29 10.17 -12.09
C ARG A 76 -1.89 11.63 -12.21
N LEU A 77 -2.85 12.49 -12.56
CA LEU A 77 -2.61 13.93 -12.68
C LEU A 77 -2.59 14.65 -11.32
N THR A 78 -3.37 14.16 -10.35
CA THR A 78 -3.61 14.88 -9.08
C THR A 78 -2.84 14.31 -7.90
N GLU A 79 -2.78 12.98 -7.74
CA GLU A 79 -2.32 12.37 -6.50
C GLU A 79 -1.28 11.25 -6.68
N TRP A 80 -1.41 10.42 -7.73
CA TRP A 80 -0.59 9.23 -7.84
C TRP A 80 0.78 9.51 -8.44
N LYS A 81 1.80 8.99 -7.78
CA LYS A 81 3.11 8.82 -8.40
C LYS A 81 3.03 7.69 -9.44
N ASP A 82 3.93 7.71 -10.44
CA ASP A 82 3.98 6.66 -11.48
C ASP A 82 4.06 5.23 -10.90
N SER A 83 4.76 5.03 -9.78
CA SER A 83 4.82 3.73 -9.10
C SER A 83 3.45 3.28 -8.58
N THR A 84 2.66 4.20 -8.02
CA THR A 84 1.30 3.93 -7.52
C THR A 84 0.35 3.64 -8.68
N TYR A 85 0.42 4.44 -9.75
CA TYR A 85 -0.34 4.20 -10.97
C TYR A 85 -0.04 2.82 -11.55
N ASN A 86 1.25 2.46 -11.68
CA ASN A 86 1.66 1.16 -12.22
C ASN A 86 1.17 -0.01 -11.35
N ALA A 87 1.23 0.13 -10.02
CA ALA A 87 0.73 -0.89 -9.09
C ALA A 87 -0.79 -1.07 -9.23
N ASN A 88 -1.57 0.02 -9.19
CA ASN A 88 -3.02 -0.04 -9.34
C ASN A 88 -3.44 -0.54 -10.74
N SER A 89 -2.72 -0.12 -11.80
CA SER A 89 -2.95 -0.65 -13.16
C SER A 89 -2.70 -2.15 -13.26
N CYS A 90 -1.65 -2.64 -12.59
CA CYS A 90 -1.36 -4.08 -12.52
C CYS A 90 -2.48 -4.83 -11.79
N ILE A 91 -2.93 -4.30 -10.63
CA ILE A 91 -4.04 -4.86 -9.86
C ILE A 91 -5.30 -4.91 -10.71
N TYR A 92 -5.68 -3.79 -11.34
CA TYR A 92 -6.85 -3.71 -12.21
C TYR A 92 -6.80 -4.76 -13.32
N LYS A 93 -5.70 -4.79 -14.09
CA LYS A 93 -5.53 -5.70 -15.24
C LYS A 93 -5.53 -7.16 -14.84
N LYS A 94 -4.91 -7.53 -13.72
CA LYS A 94 -4.75 -8.94 -13.31
C LYS A 94 -5.90 -9.48 -12.47
N HIS A 95 -6.54 -8.64 -11.66
CA HIS A 95 -7.43 -9.12 -10.61
C HIS A 95 -8.86 -8.55 -10.67
N ILE A 96 -9.09 -7.42 -11.34
CA ILE A 96 -10.42 -6.80 -11.42
C ILE A 96 -11.00 -7.00 -12.81
N LYS A 97 -10.31 -6.52 -13.85
CA LYS A 97 -10.76 -6.57 -15.23
C LYS A 97 -11.22 -7.97 -15.69
N PRO A 98 -10.51 -9.09 -15.41
CA PRO A 98 -10.90 -10.41 -15.89
C PRO A 98 -12.26 -10.90 -15.38
N TYR A 99 -12.76 -10.33 -14.26
CA TYR A 99 -14.03 -10.73 -13.66
C TYR A 99 -15.19 -9.81 -14.03
N PHE A 100 -14.90 -8.53 -14.28
CA PHE A 100 -15.92 -7.49 -14.40
C PHE A 100 -15.83 -6.70 -15.71
N LEU A 101 -15.06 -7.15 -16.71
CA LEU A 101 -14.97 -6.50 -18.02
C LEU A 101 -16.35 -6.39 -18.68
N GLY A 102 -16.68 -5.22 -19.22
CA GLY A 102 -17.94 -4.95 -19.88
C GLY A 102 -19.13 -4.79 -18.93
N ARG A 103 -18.93 -4.96 -17.62
CA ARG A 103 -19.99 -4.83 -16.63
C ARG A 103 -20.28 -3.37 -16.30
N ASP A 104 -21.54 -3.07 -16.15
CA ASP A 104 -21.99 -1.81 -15.56
C ASP A 104 -21.76 -1.82 -14.06
N LEU A 105 -21.07 -0.79 -13.53
CA LEU A 105 -20.76 -0.67 -12.10
C LEU A 105 -22.00 -0.78 -11.19
N LEU A 106 -23.13 -0.22 -11.63
CA LEU A 106 -24.39 -0.26 -10.87
C LEU A 106 -25.06 -1.63 -10.84
N GLN A 107 -24.66 -2.54 -11.72
CA GLN A 107 -25.21 -3.89 -11.80
C GLN A 107 -24.39 -4.93 -11.05
N ILE A 108 -23.15 -4.60 -10.62
CA ILE A 108 -22.31 -5.51 -9.86
C ILE A 108 -22.85 -5.64 -8.44
N GLN A 109 -23.33 -6.81 -8.09
CA GLN A 109 -23.99 -7.05 -6.81
C GLN A 109 -23.00 -7.49 -5.70
N LYS A 110 -23.43 -7.29 -4.44
CA LYS A 110 -22.70 -7.76 -3.25
C LYS A 110 -22.30 -9.24 -3.35
N LYS A 111 -23.19 -10.11 -3.85
CA LYS A 111 -22.95 -11.54 -4.03
C LYS A 111 -21.74 -11.79 -4.96
N GLU A 112 -21.68 -11.09 -6.07
CA GLU A 112 -20.57 -11.21 -7.05
C GLU A 112 -19.23 -10.79 -6.45
N ILE A 113 -19.19 -9.76 -5.61
CA ILE A 113 -17.97 -9.36 -4.89
C ILE A 113 -17.52 -10.47 -3.94
N THR A 114 -18.44 -11.12 -3.23
CA THR A 114 -18.11 -12.26 -2.34
C THR A 114 -17.60 -13.46 -3.13
N GLU A 115 -18.20 -13.77 -4.25
CA GLU A 115 -17.75 -14.84 -5.16
C GLU A 115 -16.37 -14.53 -5.74
N TRP A 116 -16.12 -13.27 -6.13
CA TRP A 116 -14.81 -12.80 -6.59
C TRP A 116 -13.74 -12.92 -5.52
N HIS A 117 -14.00 -12.53 -4.25
CA HIS A 117 -13.08 -12.76 -3.15
C HIS A 117 -12.75 -14.25 -3.00
N THR A 118 -13.77 -15.11 -3.05
CA THR A 118 -13.59 -16.56 -2.96
C THR A 118 -12.72 -17.10 -4.10
N ALA A 119 -12.92 -16.59 -5.31
CA ALA A 119 -12.11 -16.97 -6.47
C ALA A 119 -10.63 -16.53 -6.32
N LEU A 120 -10.38 -15.34 -5.72
CA LEU A 120 -9.01 -14.88 -5.43
C LEU A 120 -8.32 -15.74 -4.36
N VAL A 121 -9.07 -16.16 -3.32
CA VAL A 121 -8.57 -17.12 -2.31
C VAL A 121 -8.22 -18.45 -2.97
N LYS A 122 -9.10 -19.01 -3.81
CA LYS A 122 -8.86 -20.26 -4.54
C LYS A 122 -7.65 -20.20 -5.49
N LYS A 123 -7.31 -18.98 -5.99
CA LYS A 123 -6.06 -18.74 -6.75
C LYS A 123 -4.80 -18.68 -5.89
N GLY A 124 -4.89 -18.89 -4.57
CA GLY A 124 -3.76 -18.90 -3.65
C GLY A 124 -3.29 -17.51 -3.20
N LEU A 125 -4.09 -16.44 -3.42
CA LEU A 125 -3.71 -15.13 -2.90
C LEU A 125 -3.93 -15.06 -1.39
N SER A 126 -2.99 -14.42 -0.69
CA SER A 126 -3.13 -14.19 0.75
C SER A 126 -4.26 -13.18 1.04
N LYS A 127 -4.94 -13.33 2.18
CA LYS A 127 -6.02 -12.42 2.60
C LYS A 127 -5.59 -10.94 2.62
N PRO A 128 -4.39 -10.55 3.14
CA PRO A 128 -3.91 -9.18 3.03
C PRO A 128 -3.78 -8.70 1.59
N SER A 129 -3.30 -9.54 0.66
CA SER A 129 -3.20 -9.18 -0.76
C SER A 129 -4.56 -8.94 -1.38
N ILE A 130 -5.56 -9.77 -1.04
CA ILE A 130 -6.93 -9.59 -1.51
C ILE A 130 -7.53 -8.29 -0.98
N ASN A 131 -7.23 -7.92 0.26
CA ASN A 131 -7.68 -6.66 0.85
C ASN A 131 -7.06 -5.44 0.13
N VAL A 132 -5.81 -5.51 -0.32
CA VAL A 132 -5.20 -4.47 -1.18
C VAL A 132 -5.93 -4.37 -2.53
N ILE A 133 -6.26 -5.51 -3.14
CA ILE A 133 -7.01 -5.56 -4.39
C ILE A 133 -8.42 -5.00 -4.20
N HIS A 134 -9.09 -5.33 -3.08
CA HIS A 134 -10.39 -4.78 -2.70
C HIS A 134 -10.33 -3.25 -2.56
N THR A 135 -9.30 -2.72 -1.90
CA THR A 135 -9.10 -1.26 -1.75
C THR A 135 -8.97 -0.58 -3.11
N ALA A 136 -8.19 -1.14 -4.03
CA ALA A 136 -8.05 -0.58 -5.37
C ALA A 136 -9.38 -0.56 -6.14
N PHE A 137 -10.21 -1.61 -6.02
CA PHE A 137 -11.54 -1.64 -6.63
C PHE A 137 -12.52 -0.69 -5.94
N SER A 138 -12.45 -0.59 -4.61
CA SER A 138 -13.25 0.35 -3.82
C SER A 138 -13.00 1.81 -4.24
N GLY A 139 -11.75 2.17 -4.55
CA GLY A 139 -11.40 3.51 -5.04
C GLY A 139 -12.12 3.89 -6.33
N ILE A 140 -12.36 2.93 -7.24
CA ILE A 140 -13.13 3.16 -8.48
C ILE A 140 -14.58 3.53 -8.15
N TYR A 141 -15.20 2.83 -7.18
CA TYR A 141 -16.57 3.14 -6.76
C TYR A 141 -16.67 4.47 -6.01
N THR A 142 -15.68 4.78 -5.15
CA THR A 142 -15.63 6.07 -4.47
C THR A 142 -15.57 7.21 -5.48
N TYR A 143 -14.68 7.13 -6.46
CA TYR A 143 -14.59 8.10 -7.54
C TYR A 143 -15.91 8.22 -8.33
N ALA A 144 -16.51 7.07 -8.70
CA ALA A 144 -17.77 7.07 -9.43
C ALA A 144 -18.91 7.72 -8.62
N ASN A 145 -18.97 7.46 -7.31
CA ASN A 145 -19.97 8.07 -6.44
C ASN A 145 -19.81 9.59 -6.38
N ASP A 146 -18.57 10.07 -6.25
CA ASP A 146 -18.27 11.50 -6.13
C ASP A 146 -18.54 12.25 -7.46
N ILE A 147 -18.15 11.69 -8.59
CA ILE A 147 -18.25 12.35 -9.89
C ILE A 147 -19.65 12.25 -10.50
N TYR A 148 -20.32 11.10 -10.32
CA TYR A 148 -21.62 10.85 -10.94
C TYR A 148 -22.81 10.95 -9.98
N ASP A 149 -22.57 11.42 -8.75
CA ASP A 149 -23.59 11.54 -7.69
C ASP A 149 -24.38 10.22 -7.49
N ILE A 150 -23.65 9.09 -7.40
CA ILE A 150 -24.19 7.76 -7.24
C ILE A 150 -24.09 7.37 -5.76
N ASP A 151 -25.16 6.79 -5.21
CA ASP A 151 -25.13 6.18 -3.86
C ASP A 151 -25.16 4.66 -3.97
N TYR A 152 -24.13 4.08 -4.58
CA TYR A 152 -24.00 2.64 -4.76
C TYR A 152 -22.56 2.16 -4.60
N HIS A 153 -22.29 1.37 -3.57
CA HIS A 153 -20.96 0.87 -3.26
C HIS A 153 -21.00 -0.56 -2.70
N PRO A 154 -21.05 -1.59 -3.57
CA PRO A 154 -21.20 -2.98 -3.12
C PRO A 154 -20.00 -3.48 -2.30
N LEU A 155 -18.77 -2.98 -2.58
CA LEU A 155 -17.58 -3.37 -1.83
C LEU A 155 -17.65 -2.90 -0.37
N SER A 156 -18.12 -1.68 -0.10
CA SER A 156 -18.26 -1.19 1.29
C SER A 156 -19.21 -2.05 2.12
N LYS A 157 -20.24 -2.63 1.47
CA LYS A 157 -21.22 -3.54 2.12
C LYS A 157 -20.66 -4.94 2.36
N VAL A 158 -19.70 -5.41 1.57
CA VAL A 158 -19.00 -6.70 1.78
C VAL A 158 -17.91 -6.54 2.83
N GLY A 159 -17.16 -5.44 2.76
CA GLY A 159 -16.01 -5.18 3.61
C GLY A 159 -14.78 -6.05 3.28
N TYR A 160 -13.77 -5.92 4.11
CA TYR A 160 -12.52 -6.65 3.98
C TYR A 160 -12.62 -8.08 4.48
N ILE A 161 -11.80 -8.97 3.91
CA ILE A 161 -11.64 -10.33 4.44
C ILE A 161 -10.93 -10.24 5.79
N LYS A 162 -11.51 -10.85 6.82
CA LYS A 162 -10.91 -10.89 8.16
C LYS A 162 -9.59 -11.67 8.12
N CYS A 163 -8.52 -10.99 8.52
CA CYS A 163 -7.20 -11.59 8.67
C CYS A 163 -6.98 -11.96 10.14
N HIS A 164 -6.66 -13.21 10.42
CA HIS A 164 -6.25 -13.66 11.75
C HIS A 164 -4.77 -13.31 11.99
N LYS A 165 -4.33 -13.35 13.27
CA LYS A 165 -2.92 -13.06 13.63
C LYS A 165 -1.94 -13.98 12.88
N GLU A 166 -2.33 -15.22 12.63
CA GLU A 166 -1.57 -16.22 11.90
C GLU A 166 -1.35 -15.87 10.41
N ASP A 167 -2.34 -15.22 9.78
CA ASP A 167 -2.24 -14.72 8.40
C ASP A 167 -1.20 -13.60 8.24
N LYS A 168 -0.77 -12.97 9.35
CA LYS A 168 0.16 -11.82 9.39
C LYS A 168 1.57 -12.19 9.83
N LYS A 169 1.81 -13.41 10.28
CA LYS A 169 3.16 -13.85 10.65
C LYS A 169 4.05 -13.94 9.42
N LYS A 170 4.78 -12.86 9.14
CA LYS A 170 5.98 -12.94 8.31
C LYS A 170 7.13 -13.34 9.22
N GLU A 171 7.72 -14.49 8.96
CA GLU A 171 9.04 -14.79 9.49
C GLU A 171 10.05 -13.93 8.73
N TYR A 172 10.64 -12.99 9.42
CA TYR A 172 11.76 -12.22 8.89
C TYR A 172 13.01 -13.10 8.89
N VAL A 173 13.75 -13.07 7.80
CA VAL A 173 15.02 -13.76 7.70
C VAL A 173 16.09 -12.81 8.23
N ILE A 174 16.71 -13.19 9.35
CA ILE A 174 17.87 -12.50 9.91
C ILE A 174 19.12 -13.17 9.38
N LEU A 175 19.97 -12.41 8.74
CA LEU A 175 21.24 -12.90 8.19
C LEU A 175 22.35 -12.67 9.22
N ASP A 176 22.81 -13.75 9.84
CA ASP A 176 23.90 -13.67 10.81
C ASP A 176 25.23 -13.28 10.14
N PRO A 177 26.23 -12.80 10.94
CA PRO A 177 27.51 -12.31 10.39
C PRO A 177 28.29 -13.34 9.59
N LYS A 178 28.28 -14.63 9.96
CA LYS A 178 29.00 -15.69 9.26
C LYS A 178 28.40 -15.94 7.89
N ASN A 179 27.09 -16.08 7.83
CA ASN A 179 26.34 -16.24 6.58
C ASN A 179 26.46 -15.01 5.69
N PHE A 180 26.50 -13.79 6.27
CA PHE A 180 26.75 -12.57 5.51
C PHE A 180 28.13 -12.56 4.86
N VAL A 181 29.18 -12.99 5.55
CA VAL A 181 30.53 -13.11 4.98
C VAL A 181 30.56 -14.11 3.83
N THR A 182 29.94 -15.29 4.00
CA THR A 182 29.82 -16.28 2.93
C THR A 182 29.10 -15.70 1.72
N PHE A 183 27.98 -15.01 1.91
CA PHE A 183 27.23 -14.35 0.85
C PHE A 183 28.07 -13.26 0.13
N ILE A 184 28.70 -12.35 0.85
CA ILE A 184 29.52 -11.27 0.25
C ILE A 184 30.68 -11.83 -0.58
N ASN A 185 31.34 -12.89 -0.10
CA ASN A 185 32.43 -13.51 -0.81
C ASN A 185 32.00 -14.20 -2.11
N SER A 186 30.78 -14.67 -2.19
CA SER A 186 30.22 -15.30 -3.41
C SER A 186 29.95 -14.29 -4.54
N LEU A 187 29.83 -13.00 -4.25
CA LEU A 187 29.46 -11.98 -5.23
C LEU A 187 30.60 -11.69 -6.23
N ASP A 188 30.23 -11.56 -7.51
CA ASP A 188 31.18 -11.46 -8.63
C ASP A 188 31.81 -10.04 -8.75
N THR A 189 31.15 -8.99 -8.32
CA THR A 189 31.59 -7.61 -8.56
C THR A 189 31.73 -6.79 -7.29
N ILE A 190 32.75 -5.92 -7.26
CA ILE A 190 33.01 -4.99 -6.16
C ILE A 190 31.78 -4.09 -5.89
N LYS A 191 31.11 -3.65 -6.94
CA LYS A 191 29.89 -2.83 -6.85
C LYS A 191 28.78 -3.55 -6.07
N MET A 192 28.52 -4.84 -6.36
CA MET A 192 27.52 -5.62 -5.65
C MET A 192 27.93 -5.93 -4.21
N LYS A 193 29.20 -6.23 -3.98
CA LYS A 193 29.76 -6.41 -2.62
C LYS A 193 29.51 -5.16 -1.77
N LEU A 194 29.86 -3.98 -2.28
CA LEU A 194 29.63 -2.71 -1.59
C LEU A 194 28.15 -2.39 -1.41
N LEU A 195 27.31 -2.71 -2.40
CA LEU A 195 25.87 -2.50 -2.33
C LEU A 195 25.25 -3.28 -1.17
N PHE A 196 25.49 -4.59 -1.11
CA PHE A 196 24.94 -5.43 -0.05
C PHE A 196 25.62 -5.17 1.31
N ARG A 197 26.92 -4.84 1.33
CA ARG A 197 27.59 -4.40 2.56
C ARG A 197 26.96 -3.13 3.13
N THR A 198 26.60 -2.19 2.24
CA THR A 198 25.89 -0.95 2.65
C THR A 198 24.51 -1.27 3.21
N LEU A 199 23.71 -2.13 2.54
CA LEU A 199 22.39 -2.53 3.05
C LEU A 199 22.49 -3.18 4.44
N TYR A 200 23.46 -4.07 4.63
CA TYR A 200 23.67 -4.81 5.88
C TYR A 200 24.04 -3.89 7.04
N SER A 201 24.92 -2.91 6.82
CA SER A 201 25.43 -2.04 7.87
C SER A 201 24.64 -0.75 8.11
N THR A 202 23.64 -0.45 7.29
CA THR A 202 22.88 0.81 7.40
C THR A 202 21.38 0.63 7.51
N GLY A 203 20.86 -0.54 7.16
CA GLY A 203 19.43 -0.78 7.13
C GLY A 203 18.64 0.13 6.18
N LEU A 204 19.28 0.76 5.19
CA LEU A 204 18.64 1.62 4.20
C LEU A 204 17.54 0.88 3.44
N ARG A 205 16.46 1.61 3.10
CA ARG A 205 15.49 1.05 2.14
C ARG A 205 16.14 0.92 0.77
N ILE A 206 15.79 -0.13 0.03
CA ILE A 206 16.37 -0.36 -1.31
C ILE A 206 16.20 0.86 -2.24
N THR A 207 15.10 1.58 -2.12
CA THR A 207 14.87 2.81 -2.88
C THR A 207 15.80 3.95 -2.46
N GLU A 208 16.10 4.08 -1.18
CA GLU A 208 17.04 5.07 -0.65
C GLU A 208 18.45 4.74 -1.14
N LEU A 209 18.89 3.49 -0.99
CA LEU A 209 20.21 3.03 -1.47
C LEU A 209 20.41 3.30 -2.96
N ARG A 210 19.43 2.96 -3.79
CA ARG A 210 19.50 3.16 -5.24
C ARG A 210 19.60 4.63 -5.65
N ASN A 211 19.04 5.52 -4.83
CA ASN A 211 19.08 6.97 -5.06
C ASN A 211 20.32 7.65 -4.48
N LEU A 212 21.22 6.91 -3.80
CA LEU A 212 22.45 7.49 -3.27
C LEU A 212 23.37 7.95 -4.40
N LYS A 213 23.72 9.22 -4.34
CA LYS A 213 24.75 9.86 -5.18
C LYS A 213 25.99 10.14 -4.34
N TRP A 214 27.13 10.34 -4.98
CA TRP A 214 28.37 10.70 -4.28
C TRP A 214 28.27 12.03 -3.52
N THR A 215 27.36 12.93 -3.92
CA THR A 215 27.03 14.16 -3.18
C THR A 215 26.38 13.88 -1.83
N ASN A 216 25.73 12.73 -1.65
CA ASN A 216 25.11 12.31 -0.39
C ASN A 216 26.11 11.69 0.60
N PHE A 217 27.31 11.33 0.14
CA PHE A 217 28.34 10.69 0.95
C PHE A 217 29.35 11.74 1.45
N LYS A 218 29.30 12.07 2.75
CA LYS A 218 30.17 13.06 3.39
C LYS A 218 30.47 12.66 4.85
N LYS A 219 31.66 12.98 5.32
CA LYS A 219 32.05 12.81 6.74
C LYS A 219 31.65 11.44 7.32
N GLN A 220 31.95 10.36 6.60
CA GLN A 220 31.67 8.99 7.05
C GLN A 220 30.17 8.73 7.30
N SER A 221 29.30 9.36 6.53
CA SER A 221 27.85 9.23 6.66
C SER A 221 27.16 9.39 5.32
N PHE A 222 25.97 8.82 5.21
CA PHE A 222 25.05 9.11 4.13
C PHE A 222 24.00 10.13 4.60
N PHE A 223 23.83 11.19 3.81
CA PHE A 223 22.77 12.17 3.97
C PHE A 223 21.59 11.71 3.12
N ILE A 224 20.54 11.21 3.80
CA ILE A 224 19.34 10.75 3.12
C ILE A 224 18.35 11.91 3.06
N ASN A 225 18.13 12.41 1.84
CA ASN A 225 17.13 13.45 1.61
C ASN A 225 15.77 12.81 1.33
N LYS A 226 14.72 13.51 1.72
CA LYS A 226 13.33 13.09 1.55
C LYS A 226 12.99 12.79 0.09
N VAL A 227 12.87 11.53 -0.26
CA VAL A 227 12.31 11.11 -1.56
C VAL A 227 10.84 10.66 -1.42
N MET A 228 10.35 10.41 -0.19
CA MET A 228 9.02 9.84 0.07
C MET A 228 8.29 10.42 1.30
N LYS A 229 7.03 10.54 1.17
CA LYS A 229 5.81 10.75 1.98
C LYS A 229 5.83 11.21 3.46
N SER A 230 6.89 11.23 4.23
CA SER A 230 6.86 11.68 5.64
C SER A 230 7.82 12.84 5.89
N GLU A 231 7.42 13.80 6.74
CA GLU A 231 8.19 15.00 7.05
C GLU A 231 9.52 14.74 7.78
N ASN A 232 9.67 13.58 8.42
CA ASN A 232 10.83 13.19 9.25
C ASN A 232 11.87 12.34 8.49
N SER A 233 11.97 12.39 7.17
CA SER A 233 12.85 11.48 6.42
C SER A 233 14.23 12.02 6.08
N ASN A 234 14.54 13.28 6.39
CA ASN A 234 15.91 13.78 6.32
C ASN A 234 16.70 13.26 7.52
N ARG A 235 17.67 12.40 7.26
CA ARG A 235 18.51 11.84 8.32
C ARG A 235 19.93 11.60 7.88
N ILE A 236 20.80 11.51 8.86
CA ILE A 236 22.20 11.14 8.68
C ILE A 236 22.35 9.69 9.11
N VAL A 237 22.86 8.86 8.23
CA VAL A 237 23.12 7.44 8.50
C VAL A 237 24.62 7.25 8.58
N PRO A 238 25.19 7.04 9.79
CA PRO A 238 26.61 6.79 9.97
C PRO A 238 27.02 5.45 9.36
N ILE A 239 28.26 5.35 8.91
CA ILE A 239 28.83 4.10 8.42
C ILE A 239 30.13 3.77 9.16
N ASP A 240 30.46 2.48 9.20
CA ASP A 240 31.69 2.02 9.83
C ASP A 240 32.95 2.44 9.02
N ASN A 241 34.12 2.38 9.69
CA ASN A 241 35.39 2.80 9.12
C ASN A 241 35.78 2.01 7.87
N GLU A 242 35.54 0.71 7.87
CA GLU A 242 35.86 -0.17 6.75
C GLU A 242 35.04 0.19 5.52
N LEU A 243 33.70 0.29 5.66
CA LEU A 243 32.81 0.70 4.55
C LEU A 243 33.17 2.09 4.01
N ASN A 244 33.54 3.03 4.91
CA ASN A 244 33.98 4.37 4.53
C ASN A 244 35.25 4.31 3.66
N LEU A 245 36.25 3.48 4.05
CA LEU A 245 37.48 3.30 3.28
C LEU A 245 37.17 2.67 1.90
N LEU A 246 36.39 1.60 1.89
CA LEU A 246 36.03 0.89 0.66
C LEU A 246 35.27 1.80 -0.34
N LEU A 247 34.33 2.61 0.16
CA LEU A 247 33.60 3.58 -0.66
C LEU A 247 34.55 4.66 -1.25
N LYS A 248 35.50 5.15 -0.45
CA LYS A 248 36.52 6.11 -0.96
C LYS A 248 37.39 5.49 -2.04
N GLN A 249 37.83 4.25 -1.89
CA GLN A 249 38.56 3.52 -2.89
C GLN A 249 37.71 3.30 -4.15
N PHE A 250 36.48 2.88 -4.01
CA PHE A 250 35.55 2.69 -5.12
C PHE A 250 35.27 4.01 -5.86
N LYS A 251 35.14 5.13 -5.12
CA LYS A 251 35.02 6.46 -5.74
C LYS A 251 36.24 6.81 -6.62
N LYS A 252 37.45 6.52 -6.13
CA LYS A 252 38.70 6.75 -6.91
C LYS A 252 38.71 5.91 -8.19
N LEU A 253 38.29 4.66 -8.15
CA LEU A 253 38.14 3.81 -9.33
C LEU A 253 37.14 4.37 -10.34
N CYS A 254 35.96 4.76 -9.87
CA CYS A 254 34.92 5.35 -10.71
C CYS A 254 35.39 6.70 -11.34
N ALA A 255 36.18 7.48 -10.63
CA ALA A 255 36.67 8.79 -11.08
C ALA A 255 37.70 8.70 -12.21
N GLN A 256 38.19 7.52 -12.57
CA GLN A 256 39.06 7.31 -13.74
C GLN A 256 38.25 7.31 -15.05
N GLU A 257 36.93 7.20 -14.99
CA GLU A 257 36.10 7.22 -16.18
C GLU A 257 35.62 8.63 -16.50
N ASP A 258 35.72 9.06 -17.75
CA ASP A 258 35.36 10.41 -18.22
C ASP A 258 33.90 10.80 -17.93
N SER A 259 33.01 9.82 -17.90
CA SER A 259 31.56 10.04 -17.63
C SER A 259 31.21 10.19 -16.16
N PHE A 260 32.19 10.08 -15.25
CA PHE A 260 31.99 10.22 -13.82
C PHE A 260 31.85 11.68 -13.39
N THR A 261 30.92 11.95 -12.49
CA THR A 261 30.75 13.24 -11.81
C THR A 261 30.40 13.02 -10.33
N ASN A 262 30.54 14.04 -9.49
CA ASN A 262 30.09 13.94 -8.11
C ASN A 262 28.57 13.80 -7.95
N ASP A 263 27.77 14.07 -9.01
CA ASP A 263 26.33 13.83 -9.03
C ASP A 263 25.97 12.42 -9.54
N SER A 264 26.96 11.60 -9.87
CA SER A 264 26.77 10.20 -10.26
C SER A 264 26.21 9.36 -9.11
N TYR A 265 25.42 8.35 -9.45
CA TYR A 265 24.95 7.37 -8.47
C TYR A 265 26.11 6.53 -7.94
N ILE A 266 26.12 6.25 -6.63
CA ILE A 266 27.09 5.34 -6.01
C ILE A 266 26.90 3.93 -6.57
N PHE A 267 25.63 3.48 -6.60
CA PHE A 267 25.23 2.19 -7.15
C PHE A 267 24.52 2.41 -8.49
N PHE A 268 25.34 2.62 -9.51
CA PHE A 268 24.85 2.91 -10.86
C PHE A 268 24.48 1.65 -11.64
N GLY A 269 23.60 1.80 -12.64
CA GLY A 269 23.23 0.76 -13.60
C GLY A 269 24.27 0.57 -14.70
N LYS A 270 23.84 0.74 -15.96
CA LYS A 270 24.75 0.68 -17.12
C LYS A 270 25.68 1.92 -17.21
N HIS A 271 25.18 3.07 -16.78
CA HIS A 271 25.90 4.36 -16.81
C HIS A 271 25.81 5.04 -15.44
N PHE A 272 26.76 5.89 -15.10
CA PHE A 272 26.86 6.59 -13.81
C PHE A 272 25.66 7.49 -13.49
N ASN A 273 24.99 8.01 -14.51
CA ASN A 273 23.78 8.83 -14.39
C ASN A 273 22.47 8.02 -14.33
N LYS A 274 22.53 6.69 -14.31
CA LYS A 274 21.38 5.80 -14.21
C LYS A 274 21.44 4.96 -12.95
N MET A 275 20.37 4.98 -12.17
CA MET A 275 20.23 4.08 -11.01
C MET A 275 20.35 2.62 -11.40
N ILE A 276 20.91 1.81 -10.52
CA ILE A 276 20.87 0.37 -10.69
C ILE A 276 19.41 -0.12 -10.70
N PRO A 277 19.02 -0.96 -11.67
CA PRO A 277 17.67 -1.52 -11.71
C PRO A 277 17.40 -2.41 -10.49
N GLN A 278 16.22 -2.28 -9.90
CA GLN A 278 15.84 -3.05 -8.71
C GLN A 278 15.79 -4.56 -8.98
N TYR A 279 15.37 -4.96 -10.18
CA TYR A 279 15.34 -6.37 -10.55
C TYR A 279 16.73 -7.00 -10.52
N LEU A 280 17.77 -6.26 -10.96
CA LEU A 280 19.16 -6.73 -10.97
C LEU A 280 19.66 -7.00 -9.54
N ILE A 281 19.35 -6.12 -8.59
CA ILE A 281 19.71 -6.34 -7.18
C ILE A 281 19.02 -7.61 -6.66
N ARG A 282 17.73 -7.76 -6.99
CA ARG A 282 16.93 -8.90 -6.53
C ARG A 282 17.44 -10.21 -7.15
N THR A 283 17.63 -10.26 -8.45
CA THR A 283 18.10 -11.48 -9.13
C THR A 283 19.52 -11.87 -8.69
N THR A 284 20.41 -10.88 -8.48
CA THR A 284 21.73 -11.14 -7.89
C THR A 284 21.63 -11.71 -6.49
N LEU A 285 20.79 -11.11 -5.63
CA LEU A 285 20.56 -11.62 -4.27
C LEU A 285 20.06 -13.07 -4.30
N GLU A 286 19.02 -13.36 -5.06
CA GLU A 286 18.42 -14.69 -5.17
C GLU A 286 19.47 -15.73 -5.67
N LYS A 287 20.20 -15.40 -6.74
CA LYS A 287 21.26 -16.28 -7.30
C LYS A 287 22.30 -16.62 -6.24
N HIS A 288 22.83 -15.64 -5.53
CA HIS A 288 23.95 -15.84 -4.61
C HIS A 288 23.52 -16.46 -3.26
N LEU A 289 22.29 -16.23 -2.81
CA LEU A 289 21.71 -16.96 -1.67
C LEU A 289 21.57 -18.47 -2.01
N ASP A 290 21.07 -18.79 -3.19
CA ASP A 290 20.92 -20.18 -3.65
C ASP A 290 22.33 -20.85 -3.78
N LEU A 291 23.34 -20.15 -4.33
CA LEU A 291 24.72 -20.64 -4.41
C LEU A 291 25.36 -20.90 -3.03
N CYS A 292 25.01 -20.12 -2.04
CA CYS A 292 25.50 -20.27 -0.67
C CYS A 292 24.63 -21.20 0.19
N HIS A 293 23.58 -21.81 -0.38
CA HIS A 293 22.59 -22.63 0.34
C HIS A 293 21.95 -21.90 1.53
N LEU A 294 21.76 -20.57 1.40
CA LEU A 294 21.15 -19.73 2.42
C LEU A 294 19.64 -19.59 2.21
N LYS A 295 18.91 -19.36 3.30
CA LYS A 295 17.47 -19.12 3.23
C LYS A 295 17.19 -17.89 2.34
N ARG A 296 16.21 -18.02 1.44
CA ARG A 296 15.78 -16.92 0.57
C ARG A 296 15.30 -15.73 1.39
N MET A 297 15.79 -14.57 1.04
CA MET A 297 15.45 -13.31 1.65
C MET A 297 15.28 -12.21 0.60
N THR A 298 14.69 -11.10 1.00
CA THR A 298 14.51 -9.91 0.16
C THR A 298 15.51 -8.82 0.55
N PRO A 299 15.76 -7.81 -0.30
CA PRO A 299 16.58 -6.66 0.10
C PRO A 299 16.07 -5.94 1.37
N HIS A 300 14.78 -6.08 1.70
CA HIS A 300 14.22 -5.48 2.92
C HIS A 300 14.60 -6.24 4.19
N ASP A 301 14.92 -7.53 4.07
CA ASP A 301 15.35 -8.34 5.21
C ASP A 301 16.74 -7.93 5.73
N PHE A 302 17.59 -7.26 4.93
CA PHE A 302 18.81 -6.61 5.43
C PHE A 302 18.49 -5.51 6.45
N ARG A 303 17.40 -4.79 6.25
CA ARG A 303 16.93 -3.80 7.22
C ARG A 303 16.43 -4.47 8.50
N HIS A 304 15.72 -5.59 8.40
CA HIS A 304 15.33 -6.39 9.57
C HIS A 304 16.55 -6.90 10.31
N THR A 305 17.57 -7.37 9.59
CA THR A 305 18.86 -7.79 10.16
C THR A 305 19.54 -6.65 10.92
N TYR A 306 19.65 -5.47 10.29
CA TYR A 306 20.26 -4.29 10.93
C TYR A 306 19.53 -3.87 12.21
N VAL A 307 18.20 -3.79 12.17
CA VAL A 307 17.41 -3.46 13.36
C VAL A 307 17.58 -4.51 14.44
N SER A 308 17.60 -5.80 14.08
CA SER A 308 17.83 -6.88 15.06
C SER A 308 19.19 -6.78 15.73
N MET A 309 20.24 -6.41 14.98
CA MET A 309 21.56 -6.16 15.55
C MET A 309 21.54 -5.01 16.55
N LEU A 310 20.91 -3.89 16.21
CA LEU A 310 20.81 -2.74 17.12
C LEU A 310 20.02 -3.07 18.40
N ILE A 311 18.94 -3.84 18.28
CA ILE A 311 18.17 -4.30 19.44
C ILE A 311 19.03 -5.20 20.35
N HIS A 312 19.81 -6.10 19.76
CA HIS A 312 20.71 -6.99 20.49
C HIS A 312 21.79 -6.20 21.23
N GLU A 313 22.31 -5.14 20.64
CA GLU A 313 23.27 -4.21 21.23
C GLU A 313 22.62 -3.23 22.26
N GLY A 314 21.31 -3.35 22.52
CA GLY A 314 20.62 -2.59 23.56
C GLY A 314 20.15 -1.20 23.15
N TYR A 315 20.15 -0.86 21.86
CA TYR A 315 19.58 0.42 21.40
C TYR A 315 18.08 0.48 21.65
N ASP A 316 17.60 1.65 22.05
CA ASP A 316 16.17 1.88 22.27
C ASP A 316 15.42 2.08 20.93
N ASP A 317 14.10 1.90 20.99
CA ASP A 317 13.21 1.96 19.82
C ASP A 317 13.17 3.36 19.17
N THR A 318 13.42 4.43 19.91
CA THR A 318 13.46 5.81 19.40
C THR A 318 14.72 6.02 18.56
N SER A 319 15.88 5.65 19.12
CA SER A 319 17.18 5.72 18.42
C SER A 319 17.18 4.85 17.15
N ILE A 320 16.60 3.65 17.22
CA ILE A 320 16.48 2.77 16.06
C ILE A 320 15.57 3.43 15.00
N ALA A 321 14.41 3.97 15.40
CA ALA A 321 13.47 4.62 14.48
C ALA A 321 14.11 5.79 13.74
N GLU A 322 14.91 6.61 14.43
CA GLU A 322 15.65 7.73 13.86
C GLU A 322 16.68 7.24 12.81
N LEU A 323 17.52 6.25 13.18
CA LEU A 323 18.54 5.69 12.28
C LEU A 323 17.96 5.12 10.99
N ILE A 324 16.86 4.37 11.12
CA ILE A 324 16.25 3.74 9.95
C ILE A 324 15.24 4.64 9.22
N GLY A 325 14.82 5.78 9.81
CA GLY A 325 13.81 6.68 9.24
C GLY A 325 12.42 6.04 9.17
N ASP A 326 11.98 5.45 10.29
CA ASP A 326 10.64 4.91 10.49
C ASP A 326 9.98 5.53 11.72
N SER A 327 8.70 5.26 11.95
CA SER A 327 8.06 5.66 13.20
C SER A 327 8.44 4.70 14.34
N VAL A 328 8.53 5.22 15.56
CA VAL A 328 8.71 4.40 16.76
C VAL A 328 7.63 3.32 16.87
N LEU A 329 6.39 3.66 16.48
CA LEU A 329 5.28 2.71 16.45
C LEU A 329 5.55 1.53 15.50
N THR A 330 6.16 1.80 14.33
CA THR A 330 6.56 0.74 13.39
C THR A 330 7.60 -0.18 14.01
N VAL A 331 8.64 0.39 14.63
CA VAL A 331 9.69 -0.40 15.30
C VAL A 331 9.08 -1.27 16.39
N ARG A 332 8.26 -0.69 17.26
CA ARG A 332 7.55 -1.43 18.33
C ARG A 332 6.67 -2.54 17.80
N THR A 333 5.88 -2.25 16.76
CA THR A 333 4.93 -3.25 16.22
C THR A 333 5.64 -4.43 15.55
N VAL A 334 6.70 -4.14 14.80
CA VAL A 334 7.42 -5.16 14.02
C VAL A 334 8.37 -5.97 14.89
N TYR A 335 9.06 -5.30 15.84
CA TYR A 335 10.16 -5.90 16.62
C TYR A 335 9.84 -6.05 18.11
N ALA A 336 8.58 -5.88 18.54
CA ALA A 336 8.16 -5.97 19.95
C ALA A 336 8.63 -7.26 20.65
N HIS A 337 8.69 -8.37 19.92
CA HIS A 337 9.11 -9.66 20.45
C HIS A 337 10.62 -9.78 20.69
N MET A 338 11.41 -8.89 20.10
CA MET A 338 12.87 -8.84 20.22
C MET A 338 13.35 -7.77 21.22
N LEU A 339 12.49 -6.78 21.53
CA LEU A 339 12.84 -5.72 22.47
C LEU A 339 12.98 -6.30 23.89
N PRO A 340 14.06 -5.97 24.63
CA PRO A 340 14.27 -6.48 25.98
C PRO A 340 13.11 -6.09 26.90
N SER A 341 12.65 -7.06 27.68
CA SER A 341 11.69 -6.79 28.74
C SER A 341 12.40 -6.04 29.88
N ARG A 342 12.23 -4.73 29.94
CA ARG A 342 12.84 -3.88 30.98
C ARG A 342 12.34 -4.18 32.38
N ARG A 343 11.40 -5.13 32.59
CA ARG A 343 10.87 -5.47 33.91
C ARG A 343 11.94 -6.00 34.88
N LYS A 344 12.93 -6.74 34.39
CA LYS A 344 14.05 -7.23 35.23
C LYS A 344 15.02 -6.10 35.60
N ASP A 345 15.24 -5.16 34.66
CA ASP A 345 16.17 -4.04 34.87
C ASP A 345 15.60 -3.02 35.84
N VAL A 346 14.27 -2.84 35.90
CA VAL A 346 13.62 -1.95 36.89
C VAL A 346 13.90 -2.39 38.31
N MET A 347 13.88 -3.68 38.61
CA MET A 347 14.21 -4.19 39.96
C MET A 347 15.65 -3.84 40.34
N VAL A 348 16.59 -4.04 39.42
CA VAL A 348 18.01 -3.72 39.65
C VAL A 348 18.23 -2.23 39.83
N VAL A 349 17.52 -1.39 39.05
CA VAL A 349 17.58 0.07 39.19
C VAL A 349 16.96 0.52 40.52
N LEU A 350 15.81 -0.02 40.90
CA LEU A 350 15.16 0.28 42.15
C LEU A 350 16.04 -0.12 43.35
N ASP A 351 16.64 -1.31 43.32
CA ASP A 351 17.56 -1.78 44.37
C ASP A 351 18.83 -0.93 44.53
N LYS A 352 19.27 -0.28 43.44
CA LYS A 352 20.42 0.64 43.46
C LYS A 352 20.05 2.06 43.83
N SER A 353 18.85 2.51 43.46
CA SER A 353 18.46 3.93 43.58
C SER A 353 17.65 4.24 44.83
N ILE A 354 17.04 3.24 45.46
CA ILE A 354 16.30 3.43 46.72
C ILE A 354 17.22 3.14 47.89
N PRO A 355 17.45 4.11 48.83
CA PRO A 355 18.23 3.87 50.00
C PRO A 355 17.64 2.73 50.84
N LYS A 356 18.49 1.80 51.27
CA LYS A 356 18.08 0.71 52.16
C LYS A 356 17.81 1.26 53.55
N ASN A 357 16.83 0.71 54.23
CA ASN A 357 16.43 1.07 55.62
C ASN A 357 15.68 2.40 55.78
N LEU A 358 14.90 2.81 54.78
CA LEU A 358 14.03 3.98 54.88
C LEU A 358 12.87 3.81 55.89
N ILE A 359 12.48 2.59 56.18
CA ILE A 359 11.40 2.25 57.10
C ILE A 359 11.88 1.11 58.00
N SER A 360 11.96 1.36 59.29
CA SER A 360 12.15 0.32 60.31
C SER A 360 10.79 -0.14 60.79
N ILE A 361 10.47 -1.42 60.60
CA ILE A 361 9.27 -2.05 61.13
C ILE A 361 9.66 -2.73 62.46
#